data_184c27aff5ccd0b7fe32977382d55b76
#
_entry.id   184c27aff5ccd0b7fe32977382d55b76
#
_cell.length_a   1.000
_cell.length_b   1.000
_cell.length_c   1.000
_cell.angle_alpha   90.00
_cell.angle_beta   90.00
_cell.angle_gamma   90.00
#
_symmetry.space_group_name_H-M   'P 1'
#
loop_
_entity.id
_entity.type
_entity.pdbx_description
1 polymer ?
#
loop_
_entity_poly.entity_id
_entity_poly.type
_entity_poly.pdbx_seq_one_letter_code
_entity_poly.pdbx_strand_id
1 'polypeptide(L)'
;MKIQNRELIEKYINYLENVKNYSDHTCTAYKNDLEQYFDYLKNTQKNLFDNEDFVDYLFSLELAKSTINRKLTSVNNFLLWSSKLDKYKGKTFRKSENLKTEKKLPNILTSNYINNLIDKLPTSTAKDVRNKAIIELLYSSGLRVSELVNLKINDVKNDGSLRVVGKGRKERILPMTDQAYKIILLWLKSNRSEFLKSNDNQFIFLGVRGQQITDREVRRIVNLITGTFPHNIRHTFATHVLDGGADLRVVQELLGHSDPGTTQIYTHISKKKLQEKYKRTHPRG
;
A
#
# COMPACT_ATOMS: atom_id res chain seq x y z
N MET A 1 -17.64 -33.09 -1.00
CA MET A 1 -16.98 -32.10 -1.88
C MET A 1 -16.64 -30.77 -1.18
N LYS A 2 -17.51 -30.17 -0.36
CA LYS A 2 -17.24 -28.89 0.32
C LYS A 2 -16.03 -28.89 1.28
N ILE A 3 -15.81 -29.94 2.05
CA ILE A 3 -14.73 -30.03 3.06
C ILE A 3 -13.35 -30.11 2.39
N GLN A 4 -13.18 -30.99 1.38
CA GLN A 4 -11.90 -31.17 0.69
C GLN A 4 -11.41 -29.91 -0.04
N ASN A 5 -12.32 -29.12 -0.63
CA ASN A 5 -11.96 -27.90 -1.34
C ASN A 5 -11.48 -26.81 -0.34
N ARG A 6 -12.14 -26.71 0.81
CA ARG A 6 -11.76 -25.76 1.87
C ARG A 6 -10.39 -26.08 2.46
N GLU A 7 -10.14 -27.37 2.73
CA GLU A 7 -8.82 -27.83 3.19
C GLU A 7 -7.71 -27.54 2.17
N LEU A 8 -7.99 -27.67 0.87
CA LEU A 8 -7.01 -27.40 -0.18
C LEU A 8 -6.68 -25.91 -0.28
N ILE A 9 -7.69 -25.03 -0.16
CA ILE A 9 -7.48 -23.58 -0.09
C ILE A 9 -6.63 -23.25 1.14
N GLU A 10 -6.98 -23.75 2.33
CA GLU A 10 -6.25 -23.47 3.56
C GLU A 10 -4.78 -23.93 3.49
N LYS A 11 -4.51 -25.12 2.93
CA LYS A 11 -3.14 -25.58 2.68
C LYS A 11 -2.37 -24.64 1.76
N TYR A 12 -3.02 -24.13 0.72
CA TYR A 12 -2.38 -23.19 -0.19
C TYR A 12 -2.12 -21.83 0.47
N ILE A 13 -3.08 -21.31 1.23
CA ILE A 13 -2.90 -20.05 1.96
C ILE A 13 -1.76 -20.19 2.97
N ASN A 14 -1.70 -21.27 3.75
CA ASN A 14 -0.57 -21.55 4.63
C ASN A 14 0.79 -21.61 3.88
N TYR A 15 0.81 -22.17 2.67
CA TYR A 15 2.00 -22.16 1.83
C TYR A 15 2.38 -20.73 1.41
N LEU A 16 1.41 -19.90 1.03
CA LEU A 16 1.68 -18.49 0.68
C LEU A 16 2.21 -17.69 1.88
N GLU A 17 1.66 -17.89 3.06
CA GLU A 17 2.06 -17.20 4.28
C GLU A 17 3.46 -17.64 4.74
N ASN A 18 3.67 -18.95 4.92
CA ASN A 18 4.85 -19.48 5.61
C ASN A 18 6.04 -19.76 4.69
N VAL A 19 5.79 -20.07 3.41
CA VAL A 19 6.87 -20.39 2.45
C VAL A 19 7.14 -19.23 1.49
N LYS A 20 6.09 -18.54 1.03
CA LYS A 20 6.22 -17.42 0.10
C LYS A 20 6.28 -16.05 0.81
N ASN A 21 6.03 -15.99 2.11
CA ASN A 21 6.02 -14.76 2.91
C ASN A 21 5.09 -13.68 2.32
N TYR A 22 3.91 -14.08 1.84
CA TYR A 22 2.91 -13.15 1.36
C TYR A 22 2.28 -12.42 2.53
N SER A 23 1.83 -11.18 2.31
CA SER A 23 1.12 -10.42 3.35
C SER A 23 -0.29 -10.96 3.57
N ASP A 24 -0.84 -10.79 4.79
CA ASP A 24 -2.20 -11.19 5.16
C ASP A 24 -3.25 -10.67 4.17
N HIS A 25 -3.10 -9.41 3.71
CA HIS A 25 -3.99 -8.84 2.69
C HIS A 25 -3.92 -9.59 1.36
N THR A 26 -2.73 -10.02 0.94
CA THR A 26 -2.56 -10.80 -0.29
C THR A 26 -3.17 -12.19 -0.11
N CYS A 27 -2.93 -12.83 1.02
CA CYS A 27 -3.48 -14.15 1.34
C CYS A 27 -5.00 -14.11 1.40
N THR A 28 -5.58 -13.09 2.04
CA THR A 28 -7.04 -12.87 2.08
C THR A 28 -7.62 -12.66 0.66
N ALA A 29 -6.96 -11.85 -0.19
CA ALA A 29 -7.40 -11.63 -1.56
C ALA A 29 -7.37 -12.93 -2.39
N TYR A 30 -6.29 -13.71 -2.28
CA TYR A 30 -6.18 -15.01 -2.93
C TYR A 30 -7.24 -15.99 -2.44
N LYS A 31 -7.48 -16.05 -1.13
CA LYS A 31 -8.53 -16.89 -0.54
C LYS A 31 -9.90 -16.58 -1.15
N ASN A 32 -10.29 -15.31 -1.17
CA ASN A 32 -11.57 -14.89 -1.74
C ASN A 32 -11.68 -15.21 -3.24
N ASP A 33 -10.58 -15.06 -4.01
CA ASP A 33 -10.54 -15.38 -5.42
C ASP A 33 -10.71 -16.89 -5.66
N LEU A 34 -10.07 -17.72 -4.83
CA LEU A 34 -10.17 -19.17 -4.89
C LEU A 34 -11.55 -19.68 -4.45
N GLU A 35 -12.13 -19.09 -3.42
CA GLU A 35 -13.51 -19.40 -3.01
C GLU A 35 -14.48 -19.17 -4.19
N GLN A 36 -14.34 -18.05 -4.91
CA GLN A 36 -15.14 -17.78 -6.10
C GLN A 36 -14.87 -18.79 -7.23
N TYR A 37 -13.60 -19.19 -7.45
CA TYR A 37 -13.27 -20.22 -8.43
C TYR A 37 -13.91 -21.58 -8.09
N PHE A 38 -13.87 -22.00 -6.85
CA PHE A 38 -14.51 -23.24 -6.41
C PHE A 38 -16.04 -23.18 -6.47
N ASP A 39 -16.66 -22.03 -6.23
CA ASP A 39 -18.09 -21.83 -6.45
C ASP A 39 -18.46 -21.94 -7.94
N TYR A 40 -17.62 -21.36 -8.82
CA TYR A 40 -17.78 -21.54 -10.27
C TYR A 40 -17.70 -23.02 -10.66
N LEU A 41 -16.69 -23.77 -10.25
CA LEU A 41 -16.53 -25.20 -10.54
C LEU A 41 -17.73 -26.02 -10.05
N LYS A 42 -18.25 -25.69 -8.87
CA LYS A 42 -19.42 -26.36 -8.32
C LYS A 42 -20.67 -26.11 -9.14
N ASN A 43 -20.92 -24.86 -9.53
CA ASN A 43 -22.12 -24.49 -10.30
C ASN A 43 -22.11 -25.01 -11.73
N THR A 44 -20.92 -25.18 -12.31
CA THR A 44 -20.71 -25.70 -13.65
C THR A 44 -20.40 -27.22 -13.68
N GLN A 45 -20.37 -27.89 -12.53
CA GLN A 45 -20.01 -29.30 -12.37
C GLN A 45 -18.65 -29.67 -12.98
N LYS A 46 -17.68 -28.74 -12.98
CA LYS A 46 -16.34 -28.91 -13.54
C LYS A 46 -15.35 -29.43 -12.48
N ASN A 47 -14.28 -30.07 -12.97
CA ASN A 47 -13.18 -30.53 -12.11
C ASN A 47 -12.19 -29.36 -11.81
N LEU A 48 -11.29 -29.60 -10.85
CA LEU A 48 -10.35 -28.58 -10.37
C LEU A 48 -9.50 -27.93 -11.48
N PHE A 49 -9.11 -28.69 -12.49
CA PHE A 49 -8.24 -28.23 -13.58
C PHE A 49 -8.98 -27.79 -14.85
N ASP A 50 -10.32 -27.88 -14.88
CA ASP A 50 -11.16 -27.49 -16.02
C ASP A 50 -11.46 -25.99 -15.95
N ASN A 51 -10.42 -25.16 -16.18
CA ASN A 51 -10.47 -23.71 -15.99
C ASN A 51 -10.68 -22.90 -17.28
N GLU A 52 -10.92 -23.56 -18.42
CA GLU A 52 -10.93 -22.91 -19.73
C GLU A 52 -11.97 -21.80 -19.84
N ASP A 53 -13.22 -22.04 -19.42
CA ASP A 53 -14.31 -21.06 -19.51
C ASP A 53 -14.38 -20.14 -18.28
N PHE A 54 -13.43 -20.22 -17.34
CA PHE A 54 -13.45 -19.36 -16.16
C PHE A 54 -13.22 -17.89 -16.50
N VAL A 55 -12.50 -17.63 -17.58
CA VAL A 55 -12.29 -16.26 -18.11
C VAL A 55 -13.63 -15.67 -18.56
N ASP A 56 -14.42 -16.43 -19.32
CA ASP A 56 -15.73 -15.99 -19.82
C ASP A 56 -16.73 -15.78 -18.68
N TYR A 57 -16.69 -16.66 -17.67
CA TYR A 57 -17.44 -16.46 -16.43
C TYR A 57 -17.07 -15.16 -15.73
N LEU A 58 -15.78 -14.82 -15.63
CA LEU A 58 -15.35 -13.55 -15.02
C LEU A 58 -15.79 -12.34 -15.84
N PHE A 59 -15.84 -12.45 -17.17
CA PHE A 59 -16.38 -11.40 -18.03
C PHE A 59 -17.89 -11.20 -17.82
N SER A 60 -18.65 -12.28 -17.65
CA SER A 60 -20.10 -12.18 -17.39
C SER A 60 -20.45 -11.46 -16.09
N LEU A 61 -19.47 -11.31 -15.17
CA LEU A 61 -19.64 -10.55 -13.93
C LEU A 61 -19.35 -9.03 -14.08
N GLU A 62 -19.12 -8.55 -15.29
CA GLU A 62 -18.84 -7.13 -15.61
C GLU A 62 -17.69 -6.50 -14.77
N LEU A 63 -16.71 -7.33 -14.41
CA LEU A 63 -15.59 -6.89 -13.59
C LEU A 63 -14.57 -6.08 -14.41
N ALA A 64 -13.88 -5.13 -13.75
CA ALA A 64 -12.76 -4.42 -14.38
C ALA A 64 -11.66 -5.41 -14.81
N LYS A 65 -11.04 -5.19 -15.99
CA LYS A 65 -9.97 -6.04 -16.55
C LYS A 65 -8.82 -6.29 -15.54
N SER A 66 -8.46 -5.31 -14.73
CA SER A 66 -7.45 -5.47 -13.68
C SER A 66 -7.87 -6.45 -12.59
N THR A 67 -9.16 -6.46 -12.23
CA THR A 67 -9.72 -7.41 -11.27
C THR A 67 -9.74 -8.82 -11.85
N ILE A 68 -10.14 -8.96 -13.12
CA ILE A 68 -10.09 -10.25 -13.83
C ILE A 68 -8.66 -10.79 -13.86
N ASN A 69 -7.68 -9.98 -14.27
CA ASN A 69 -6.27 -10.37 -14.30
C ASN A 69 -5.75 -10.83 -12.93
N ARG A 70 -6.11 -10.13 -11.85
CA ARG A 70 -5.73 -10.55 -10.50
C ARG A 70 -6.32 -11.91 -10.14
N LYS A 71 -7.60 -12.13 -10.43
CA LYS A 71 -8.28 -13.41 -10.17
C LYS A 71 -7.68 -14.56 -10.99
N LEU A 72 -7.41 -14.33 -12.26
CA LEU A 72 -6.73 -15.31 -13.12
C LEU A 72 -5.32 -15.65 -12.59
N THR A 73 -4.58 -14.63 -12.12
CA THR A 73 -3.25 -14.83 -11.51
C THR A 73 -3.36 -15.69 -10.26
N SER A 74 -4.34 -15.42 -9.39
CA SER A 74 -4.57 -16.20 -8.16
C SER A 74 -4.87 -17.66 -8.50
N VAL A 75 -5.78 -17.91 -9.46
CA VAL A 75 -6.16 -19.26 -9.87
C VAL A 75 -5.02 -19.99 -10.58
N ASN A 76 -4.33 -19.35 -11.54
CA ASN A 76 -3.19 -19.94 -12.23
C ASN A 76 -2.08 -20.38 -11.24
N ASN A 77 -1.75 -19.54 -10.27
CA ASN A 77 -0.74 -19.86 -9.26
C ASN A 77 -1.16 -21.00 -8.34
N PHE A 78 -2.45 -21.04 -8.00
CA PHE A 78 -3.02 -22.12 -7.20
C PHE A 78 -3.02 -23.46 -7.98
N LEU A 79 -3.43 -23.48 -9.23
CA LEU A 79 -3.43 -24.67 -10.08
C LEU A 79 -2.01 -25.19 -10.30
N LEU A 80 -1.04 -24.27 -10.52
CA LEU A 80 0.38 -24.61 -10.64
C LEU A 80 0.94 -25.22 -9.35
N TRP A 81 0.53 -24.73 -8.19
CA TRP A 81 0.91 -25.31 -6.91
C TRP A 81 0.23 -26.66 -6.71
N SER A 82 -1.06 -26.76 -6.98
CA SER A 82 -1.83 -27.99 -6.83
C SER A 82 -1.33 -29.13 -7.72
N SER A 83 -0.90 -28.84 -8.96
CA SER A 83 -0.36 -29.85 -9.88
C SER A 83 0.92 -30.53 -9.39
N LYS A 84 1.61 -29.93 -8.39
CA LYS A 84 2.81 -30.50 -7.77
C LYS A 84 2.50 -31.45 -6.60
N LEU A 85 1.24 -31.51 -6.16
CA LEU A 85 0.82 -32.43 -5.11
C LEU A 85 0.64 -33.84 -5.70
N ASP A 86 1.05 -34.86 -4.96
CA ASP A 86 0.99 -36.26 -5.41
C ASP A 86 -0.40 -36.68 -5.91
N LYS A 87 -1.46 -36.19 -5.23
CA LYS A 87 -2.86 -36.44 -5.62
C LYS A 87 -3.22 -35.95 -7.03
N TYR A 88 -2.50 -34.94 -7.53
CA TYR A 88 -2.79 -34.28 -8.81
C TYR A 88 -1.62 -34.39 -9.79
N LYS A 89 -0.65 -35.25 -9.50
CA LYS A 89 0.53 -35.47 -10.35
C LYS A 89 0.10 -35.85 -11.77
N GLY A 90 0.67 -35.15 -12.75
CA GLY A 90 0.33 -35.35 -14.17
C GLY A 90 -0.93 -34.64 -14.66
N LYS A 91 -1.68 -33.94 -13.79
CA LYS A 91 -2.77 -33.07 -14.21
C LYS A 91 -2.24 -31.78 -14.81
N THR A 92 -2.76 -31.41 -15.96
CA THR A 92 -2.44 -30.18 -16.68
C THR A 92 -3.63 -29.22 -16.64
N PHE A 93 -3.36 -27.93 -16.77
CA PHE A 93 -4.39 -26.90 -16.93
C PHE A 93 -3.92 -25.88 -17.97
N ARG A 94 -4.86 -25.20 -18.59
CA ARG A 94 -4.56 -24.12 -19.51
C ARG A 94 -4.30 -22.85 -18.70
N LYS A 95 -3.07 -22.34 -18.75
CA LYS A 95 -2.75 -21.08 -18.12
C LYS A 95 -3.51 -19.95 -18.83
N SER A 96 -4.41 -19.29 -18.12
CA SER A 96 -5.13 -18.14 -18.64
C SER A 96 -4.18 -16.95 -18.82
N GLU A 97 -4.22 -16.33 -19.99
CA GLU A 97 -3.42 -15.14 -20.27
C GLU A 97 -4.03 -13.89 -19.62
N ASN A 98 -3.15 -12.97 -19.23
CA ASN A 98 -3.61 -11.69 -18.73
C ASN A 98 -4.19 -10.83 -19.85
N LEU A 99 -5.31 -10.21 -19.58
CA LEU A 99 -5.95 -9.27 -20.51
C LEU A 99 -5.07 -8.02 -20.64
N LYS A 100 -4.93 -7.53 -21.87
CA LYS A 100 -4.26 -6.24 -22.10
C LYS A 100 -5.06 -5.14 -21.41
N THR A 101 -4.43 -4.49 -20.45
CA THR A 101 -4.97 -3.30 -19.78
C THR A 101 -4.22 -2.07 -20.28
N GLU A 102 -4.96 -1.04 -20.63
CA GLU A 102 -4.35 0.26 -20.89
C GLU A 102 -3.68 0.76 -19.61
N LYS A 103 -2.40 1.08 -19.68
CA LYS A 103 -1.70 1.74 -18.59
C LYS A 103 -2.19 3.18 -18.53
N LYS A 104 -3.17 3.47 -17.69
CA LYS A 104 -3.52 4.86 -17.38
C LYS A 104 -2.30 5.53 -16.78
N LEU A 105 -1.87 6.63 -17.39
CA LEU A 105 -0.81 7.46 -16.83
C LEU A 105 -1.23 7.88 -15.41
N PRO A 106 -0.31 7.86 -14.43
CA PRO A 106 -0.59 8.32 -13.09
C PRO A 106 -1.10 9.76 -13.14
N ASN A 107 -2.16 10.05 -12.40
CA ASN A 107 -2.64 11.43 -12.25
C ASN A 107 -1.71 12.15 -11.26
N ILE A 108 -0.69 12.83 -11.80
CA ILE A 108 0.30 13.60 -11.04
C ILE A 108 -0.26 15.00 -10.84
N LEU A 109 -0.37 15.42 -9.59
CA LEU A 109 -0.77 16.80 -9.24
C LEU A 109 0.43 17.72 -9.47
N THR A 110 0.21 18.94 -9.98
CA THR A 110 1.29 19.93 -10.08
C THR A 110 1.73 20.42 -8.70
N SER A 111 3.01 20.81 -8.55
CA SER A 111 3.54 21.30 -7.26
C SER A 111 2.78 22.53 -6.76
N ASN A 112 2.44 23.46 -7.66
CA ASN A 112 1.64 24.64 -7.30
C ASN A 112 0.24 24.26 -6.80
N TYR A 113 -0.41 23.30 -7.46
CA TYR A 113 -1.75 22.87 -7.05
C TYR A 113 -1.74 22.23 -5.66
N ILE A 114 -0.86 21.25 -5.43
CA ILE A 114 -0.86 20.53 -4.15
C ILE A 114 -0.38 21.41 -2.99
N ASN A 115 0.60 22.29 -3.22
CA ASN A 115 1.05 23.24 -2.20
C ASN A 115 -0.06 24.19 -1.81
N ASN A 116 -0.71 24.85 -2.77
CA ASN A 116 -1.83 25.76 -2.52
C ASN A 116 -3.01 25.05 -1.83
N LEU A 117 -3.28 23.80 -2.23
CA LEU A 117 -4.34 23.00 -1.60
C LEU A 117 -4.03 22.75 -0.14
N ILE A 118 -2.82 22.26 0.19
CA ILE A 118 -2.43 21.97 1.57
C ILE A 118 -2.41 23.23 2.43
N ASP A 119 -1.90 24.34 1.90
CA ASP A 119 -1.80 25.61 2.64
C ASP A 119 -3.19 26.14 3.02
N LYS A 120 -4.18 26.00 2.15
CA LYS A 120 -5.56 26.40 2.38
C LYS A 120 -6.37 25.46 3.30
N LEU A 121 -5.84 24.29 3.65
CA LEU A 121 -6.55 23.38 4.56
C LEU A 121 -6.74 24.03 5.94
N PRO A 122 -7.97 23.99 6.49
CA PRO A 122 -8.25 24.55 7.80
C PRO A 122 -7.51 23.81 8.92
N THR A 123 -7.34 24.50 10.03
CA THR A 123 -6.79 23.95 11.28
C THR A 123 -7.66 24.35 12.48
N SER A 124 -8.95 24.62 12.23
CA SER A 124 -9.88 25.15 13.25
C SER A 124 -10.35 24.08 14.23
N THR A 125 -10.40 22.83 13.80
CA THR A 125 -10.80 21.69 14.64
C THR A 125 -9.69 20.63 14.69
N ALA A 126 -9.70 19.80 15.72
CA ALA A 126 -8.76 18.68 15.82
C ALA A 126 -8.86 17.73 14.59
N LYS A 127 -10.04 17.55 14.01
CA LYS A 127 -10.24 16.80 12.77
C LYS A 127 -9.54 17.45 11.59
N ASP A 128 -9.60 18.78 11.47
CA ASP A 128 -8.93 19.51 10.40
C ASP A 128 -7.42 19.39 10.52
N VAL A 129 -6.88 19.58 11.72
CA VAL A 129 -5.43 19.42 12.00
C VAL A 129 -4.98 18.00 11.67
N ARG A 130 -5.73 16.97 12.08
CA ARG A 130 -5.44 15.57 11.74
C ARG A 130 -5.40 15.37 10.23
N ASN A 131 -6.42 15.81 9.53
CA ASN A 131 -6.55 15.61 8.09
C ASN A 131 -5.44 16.33 7.33
N LYS A 132 -5.12 17.58 7.72
CA LYS A 132 -3.99 18.33 7.16
C LYS A 132 -2.67 17.62 7.41
N ALA A 133 -2.45 17.13 8.63
CA ALA A 133 -1.25 16.38 8.99
C ALA A 133 -1.09 15.09 8.15
N ILE A 134 -2.19 14.38 7.86
CA ILE A 134 -2.18 13.19 6.99
C ILE A 134 -1.73 13.56 5.58
N ILE A 135 -2.34 14.59 4.97
CA ILE A 135 -2.00 15.00 3.59
C ILE A 135 -0.57 15.51 3.51
N GLU A 136 -0.19 16.40 4.42
CA GLU A 136 1.15 16.97 4.48
C GLU A 136 2.21 15.85 4.62
N LEU A 137 1.98 14.89 5.51
CA LEU A 137 2.93 13.80 5.74
C LEU A 137 3.02 12.85 4.54
N LEU A 138 1.90 12.50 3.91
CA LEU A 138 1.90 11.68 2.69
C LEU A 138 2.67 12.34 1.56
N TYR A 139 2.49 13.65 1.37
CA TYR A 139 3.16 14.39 0.31
C TYR A 139 4.63 14.64 0.64
N SER A 140 4.97 14.99 1.88
CA SER A 140 6.36 15.28 2.26
C SER A 140 7.24 14.03 2.28
N SER A 141 6.71 12.86 2.61
CA SER A 141 7.54 11.66 2.81
C SER A 141 7.25 10.50 1.86
N GLY A 142 6.26 10.66 0.98
CA GLY A 142 5.90 9.63 0.01
C GLY A 142 5.51 8.28 0.63
N LEU A 143 4.96 8.28 1.83
CA LEU A 143 4.56 7.07 2.55
C LEU A 143 3.48 6.25 1.82
N ARG A 144 3.52 4.92 2.00
CA ARG A 144 2.35 4.08 1.72
C ARG A 144 1.29 4.30 2.78
N VAL A 145 0.01 4.13 2.43
CA VAL A 145 -1.09 4.26 3.43
C VAL A 145 -0.88 3.32 4.60
N SER A 146 -0.51 2.07 4.34
CA SER A 146 -0.25 1.08 5.39
C SER A 146 0.93 1.47 6.30
N GLU A 147 1.92 2.18 5.79
CA GLU A 147 3.01 2.72 6.59
C GLU A 147 2.51 3.87 7.47
N LEU A 148 1.73 4.80 6.90
CA LEU A 148 1.19 5.94 7.62
C LEU A 148 0.27 5.53 8.79
N VAL A 149 -0.66 4.59 8.57
CA VAL A 149 -1.58 4.17 9.63
C VAL A 149 -0.87 3.46 10.79
N ASN A 150 0.27 2.80 10.51
CA ASN A 150 1.05 2.07 11.50
C ASN A 150 2.11 2.93 12.22
N LEU A 151 2.24 4.22 11.88
CA LEU A 151 3.18 5.11 12.58
C LEU A 151 2.82 5.27 14.05
N LYS A 152 3.82 5.17 14.90
CA LYS A 152 3.72 5.40 16.34
C LYS A 152 4.32 6.75 16.73
N ILE A 153 3.92 7.29 17.87
CA ILE A 153 4.40 8.58 18.40
C ILE A 153 5.94 8.60 18.45
N ASN A 154 6.55 7.50 18.91
CA ASN A 154 8.01 7.37 19.04
C ASN A 154 8.75 7.27 17.69
N ASP A 155 8.03 7.16 16.57
CA ASP A 155 8.62 7.14 15.24
C ASP A 155 8.96 8.54 14.74
N VAL A 156 8.33 9.59 15.29
CA VAL A 156 8.68 10.99 15.04
C VAL A 156 9.90 11.35 15.86
N LYS A 157 10.99 11.72 15.19
CA LYS A 157 12.25 12.08 15.85
C LYS A 157 12.37 13.61 16.03
N ASN A 158 13.09 14.02 17.05
CA ASN A 158 13.30 15.44 17.36
C ASN A 158 14.09 16.20 16.28
N ASP A 159 14.83 15.48 15.44
CA ASP A 159 15.59 16.02 14.32
C ASP A 159 14.73 16.23 13.04
N GLY A 160 13.40 16.11 13.14
CA GLY A 160 12.50 16.24 12.00
C GLY A 160 12.53 15.02 11.08
N SER A 161 13.04 13.88 11.51
CA SER A 161 13.00 12.64 10.76
C SER A 161 11.91 11.69 11.27
N LEU A 162 11.49 10.76 10.41
CA LEU A 162 10.45 9.78 10.65
C LEU A 162 11.00 8.37 10.46
N ARG A 163 10.86 7.51 11.46
CA ARG A 163 11.17 6.08 11.34
C ARG A 163 9.96 5.36 10.74
N VAL A 164 10.18 4.58 9.69
CA VAL A 164 9.13 3.86 8.98
C VAL A 164 9.50 2.39 8.86
N VAL A 165 8.56 1.53 9.22
CA VAL A 165 8.69 0.07 9.06
C VAL A 165 7.97 -0.36 7.79
N GLY A 166 8.70 -0.87 6.82
CA GLY A 166 8.20 -1.33 5.52
C GLY A 166 7.91 -2.84 5.49
N LYS A 167 7.67 -3.34 4.28
CA LYS A 167 7.44 -4.77 4.03
C LYS A 167 8.66 -5.58 4.51
N GLY A 168 8.38 -6.70 5.18
CA GLY A 168 9.44 -7.58 5.74
C GLY A 168 10.12 -7.00 6.99
N ARG A 169 9.47 -6.07 7.69
CA ARG A 169 9.98 -5.39 8.89
C ARG A 169 11.27 -4.59 8.66
N LYS A 170 11.59 -4.24 7.42
CA LYS A 170 12.73 -3.39 7.12
C LYS A 170 12.43 -1.96 7.55
N GLU A 171 13.30 -1.39 8.38
CA GLU A 171 13.20 -0.01 8.84
C GLU A 171 13.96 0.93 7.92
N ARG A 172 13.39 2.14 7.73
CA ARG A 172 14.07 3.25 7.09
C ARG A 172 13.76 4.56 7.80
N ILE A 173 14.67 5.50 7.71
CA ILE A 173 14.50 6.85 8.23
C ILE A 173 14.21 7.78 7.06
N LEU A 174 13.10 8.50 7.13
CA LEU A 174 12.69 9.48 6.14
C LEU A 174 12.81 10.88 6.70
N PRO A 175 13.29 11.86 5.92
CA PRO A 175 13.17 13.27 6.28
C PRO A 175 11.70 13.70 6.14
N MET A 176 11.31 14.69 6.94
CA MET A 176 10.08 15.45 6.76
C MET A 176 10.42 16.89 6.38
N THR A 177 9.48 17.56 5.70
CA THR A 177 9.55 19.01 5.53
C THR A 177 9.29 19.70 6.86
N ASP A 178 9.75 20.94 7.02
CA ASP A 178 9.52 21.69 8.27
C ASP A 178 8.03 21.91 8.52
N GLN A 179 7.23 22.06 7.45
CA GLN A 179 5.77 22.18 7.54
C GLN A 179 5.13 20.88 8.02
N ALA A 180 5.56 19.73 7.48
CA ALA A 180 5.06 18.42 7.93
C ALA A 180 5.41 18.18 9.42
N TYR A 181 6.60 18.51 9.82
CA TYR A 181 7.02 18.37 11.21
C TYR A 181 6.20 19.26 12.16
N LYS A 182 6.00 20.54 11.79
CA LYS A 182 5.19 21.48 12.57
C LYS A 182 3.75 21.01 12.75
N ILE A 183 3.07 20.59 11.66
CA ILE A 183 1.67 20.15 11.76
C ILE A 183 1.53 18.82 12.51
N ILE A 184 2.50 17.91 12.41
CA ILE A 184 2.53 16.68 13.21
C ILE A 184 2.70 17.01 14.70
N LEU A 185 3.57 17.94 15.06
CA LEU A 185 3.71 18.36 16.46
C LEU A 185 2.44 19.02 16.98
N LEU A 186 1.79 19.89 16.19
CA LEU A 186 0.51 20.50 16.55
C LEU A 186 -0.56 19.42 16.78
N TRP A 187 -0.63 18.42 15.90
CA TRP A 187 -1.53 17.30 16.08
C TRP A 187 -1.25 16.54 17.38
N LEU A 188 0.00 16.14 17.61
CA LEU A 188 0.38 15.31 18.76
C LEU A 188 0.19 16.01 20.10
N LYS A 189 0.57 17.31 20.19
CA LYS A 189 0.59 18.05 21.45
C LYS A 189 -0.77 18.61 21.87
N SER A 190 -1.58 19.05 20.92
CA SER A 190 -2.77 19.84 21.21
C SER A 190 -4.08 19.22 20.77
N ASN A 191 -4.10 18.42 19.72
CA ASN A 191 -5.36 18.02 19.06
C ASN A 191 -5.65 16.52 19.18
N ARG A 192 -4.62 15.70 19.29
CA ARG A 192 -4.78 14.24 19.32
C ARG A 192 -5.56 13.76 20.55
N SER A 193 -5.45 14.47 21.67
CA SER A 193 -6.15 14.16 22.92
C SER A 193 -7.68 14.15 22.76
N GLU A 194 -8.24 14.96 21.86
CA GLU A 194 -9.70 14.96 21.58
C GLU A 194 -10.19 13.64 20.97
N PHE A 195 -9.31 12.90 20.30
CA PHE A 195 -9.59 11.59 19.72
C PHE A 195 -9.25 10.44 20.66
N LEU A 196 -8.47 10.69 21.70
CA LEU A 196 -7.97 9.65 22.58
C LEU A 196 -9.06 9.19 23.57
N LYS A 197 -9.46 7.93 23.49
CA LYS A 197 -10.42 7.31 24.44
C LYS A 197 -9.77 6.37 25.46
N SER A 198 -8.49 6.02 25.23
CA SER A 198 -7.68 5.19 26.12
C SER A 198 -6.24 5.65 26.05
N ASN A 199 -5.56 5.71 27.21
CA ASN A 199 -4.19 6.22 27.32
C ASN A 199 -3.13 5.32 26.67
N ASP A 200 -3.46 4.09 26.29
CA ASP A 200 -2.50 3.10 25.76
C ASP A 200 -2.33 3.16 24.24
N ASN A 201 -3.03 4.06 23.54
CA ASN A 201 -2.94 4.14 22.10
C ASN A 201 -1.69 4.90 21.65
N GLN A 202 -0.70 4.18 21.09
CA GLN A 202 0.59 4.74 20.66
C GLN A 202 0.61 5.19 19.19
N PHE A 203 -0.44 4.95 18.41
CA PHE A 203 -0.48 5.35 17.01
C PHE A 203 -0.58 6.87 16.86
N ILE A 204 0.09 7.43 15.85
CA ILE A 204 0.02 8.88 15.58
C ILE A 204 -1.41 9.26 15.24
N PHE A 205 -2.00 8.60 14.23
CA PHE A 205 -3.31 8.95 13.71
C PHE A 205 -4.41 8.06 14.29
N LEU A 206 -5.43 8.72 14.83
CA LEU A 206 -6.59 8.08 15.41
C LEU A 206 -7.84 8.36 14.57
N GLY A 207 -8.71 7.35 14.45
CA GLY A 207 -10.07 7.51 13.95
C GLY A 207 -10.99 8.13 15.01
N VAL A 208 -12.18 8.52 14.62
CA VAL A 208 -13.18 9.18 15.50
C VAL A 208 -13.58 8.34 16.73
N ARG A 209 -13.33 7.03 16.69
CA ARG A 209 -13.62 6.12 17.82
C ARG A 209 -12.42 5.96 18.78
N GLY A 210 -11.34 6.70 18.60
CA GLY A 210 -10.13 6.62 19.42
C GLY A 210 -9.22 5.41 19.11
N GLN A 211 -9.59 4.59 18.13
CA GLN A 211 -8.76 3.50 17.63
C GLN A 211 -7.76 4.00 16.58
N GLN A 212 -6.78 3.17 16.24
CA GLN A 212 -5.92 3.41 15.08
C GLN A 212 -6.76 3.75 13.84
N ILE A 213 -6.37 4.79 13.09
CA ILE A 213 -7.02 5.13 11.84
C ILE A 213 -6.87 3.99 10.82
N THR A 214 -7.91 3.72 10.03
CA THR A 214 -7.86 2.66 9.02
C THR A 214 -7.38 3.17 7.67
N ASP A 215 -6.79 2.28 6.86
CA ASP A 215 -6.45 2.53 5.46
C ASP A 215 -7.65 3.13 4.68
N ARG A 216 -8.84 2.58 4.92
CA ARG A 216 -10.07 3.04 4.27
C ARG A 216 -10.41 4.48 4.63
N GLU A 217 -10.26 4.86 5.90
CA GLU A 217 -10.52 6.23 6.34
C GLU A 217 -9.49 7.20 5.75
N VAL A 218 -8.20 6.84 5.74
CA VAL A 218 -7.15 7.65 5.10
C VAL A 218 -7.44 7.83 3.61
N ARG A 219 -7.79 6.76 2.88
CA ARG A 219 -8.15 6.85 1.45
C ARG A 219 -9.33 7.79 1.22
N ARG A 220 -10.35 7.71 2.08
CA ARG A 220 -11.52 8.60 2.01
C ARG A 220 -11.14 10.06 2.28
N ILE A 221 -10.30 10.34 3.28
CA ILE A 221 -9.80 11.69 3.58
C ILE A 221 -9.02 12.26 2.40
N VAL A 222 -8.06 11.49 1.87
CA VAL A 222 -7.24 11.92 0.72
C VAL A 222 -8.11 12.21 -0.48
N ASN A 223 -9.03 11.30 -0.84
CA ASN A 223 -9.91 11.49 -1.99
C ASN A 223 -10.81 12.72 -1.85
N LEU A 224 -11.39 12.91 -0.66
CA LEU A 224 -12.27 14.07 -0.38
C LEU A 224 -11.52 15.40 -0.51
N ILE A 225 -10.26 15.45 -0.08
CA ILE A 225 -9.47 16.69 -0.06
C ILE A 225 -8.79 16.95 -1.40
N THR A 226 -8.22 15.92 -2.02
CA THR A 226 -7.33 16.09 -3.18
C THR A 226 -7.95 15.64 -4.51
N GLY A 227 -9.14 15.02 -4.48
CA GLY A 227 -9.77 14.41 -5.64
C GLY A 227 -9.05 13.18 -6.19
N THR A 228 -8.02 12.68 -5.48
CA THR A 228 -7.22 11.55 -5.93
C THR A 228 -6.98 10.52 -4.82
N PHE A 229 -6.09 9.56 -5.05
CA PHE A 229 -5.78 8.47 -4.11
C PHE A 229 -4.37 8.62 -3.52
N PRO A 230 -4.11 8.07 -2.32
CA PRO A 230 -2.80 8.16 -1.68
C PRO A 230 -1.64 7.66 -2.54
N HIS A 231 -1.88 6.67 -3.39
CA HIS A 231 -0.85 6.18 -4.32
C HIS A 231 -0.42 7.25 -5.34
N ASN A 232 -1.36 8.07 -5.81
CA ASN A 232 -1.07 9.19 -6.69
C ASN A 232 -0.32 10.31 -5.96
N ILE A 233 -0.61 10.57 -4.67
CA ILE A 233 0.19 11.51 -3.87
C ILE A 233 1.64 11.03 -3.76
N ARG A 234 1.85 9.74 -3.55
CA ARG A 234 3.19 9.14 -3.51
C ARG A 234 3.89 9.23 -4.89
N HIS A 235 3.18 9.03 -6.00
CA HIS A 235 3.73 9.26 -7.34
C HIS A 235 4.07 10.72 -7.56
N THR A 236 3.20 11.63 -7.14
CA THR A 236 3.42 13.08 -7.19
C THR A 236 4.67 13.46 -6.41
N PHE A 237 4.84 12.95 -5.18
CA PHE A 237 6.08 13.12 -4.40
C PHE A 237 7.31 12.65 -5.18
N ALA A 238 7.28 11.42 -5.71
CA ALA A 238 8.41 10.86 -6.44
C ALA A 238 8.80 11.71 -7.65
N THR A 239 7.82 12.13 -8.45
CA THR A 239 8.03 12.98 -9.62
C THR A 239 8.60 14.34 -9.24
N HIS A 240 8.02 15.01 -8.23
CA HIS A 240 8.48 16.33 -7.84
C HIS A 240 9.89 16.33 -7.26
N VAL A 241 10.27 15.29 -6.51
CA VAL A 241 11.64 15.16 -5.99
C VAL A 241 12.64 14.89 -7.13
N LEU A 242 12.24 14.09 -8.14
CA LEU A 242 13.05 13.89 -9.35
C LEU A 242 13.18 15.18 -10.17
N ASP A 243 12.07 15.89 -10.43
CA ASP A 243 12.05 17.15 -11.18
C ASP A 243 12.86 18.25 -10.44
N GLY A 244 12.92 18.18 -9.11
CA GLY A 244 13.78 19.01 -8.27
C GLY A 244 15.28 18.67 -8.36
N GLY A 245 15.66 17.66 -9.17
CA GLY A 245 17.04 17.28 -9.42
C GLY A 245 17.60 16.21 -8.47
N ALA A 246 16.73 15.47 -7.77
CA ALA A 246 17.19 14.30 -7.01
C ALA A 246 17.54 13.15 -7.96
N ASP A 247 18.59 12.40 -7.61
CA ASP A 247 18.91 11.15 -8.28
C ASP A 247 17.80 10.11 -8.08
N LEU A 248 17.52 9.31 -9.10
CA LEU A 248 16.53 8.21 -9.04
C LEU A 248 16.79 7.28 -7.86
N ARG A 249 18.05 7.03 -7.50
CA ARG A 249 18.42 6.19 -6.36
C ARG A 249 17.99 6.79 -5.03
N VAL A 250 18.14 8.11 -4.87
CA VAL A 250 17.65 8.84 -3.69
C VAL A 250 16.15 8.65 -3.54
N VAL A 251 15.40 8.79 -4.65
CA VAL A 251 13.95 8.59 -4.64
C VAL A 251 13.58 7.14 -4.33
N GLN A 252 14.28 6.16 -4.90
CA GLN A 252 14.06 4.74 -4.61
C GLN A 252 14.29 4.42 -3.12
N GLU A 253 15.33 5.00 -2.51
CA GLU A 253 15.65 4.84 -1.10
C GLU A 253 14.57 5.48 -0.21
N LEU A 254 14.14 6.70 -0.50
CA LEU A 254 13.04 7.38 0.18
C LEU A 254 11.75 6.56 0.09
N LEU A 255 11.46 6.00 -1.07
CA LEU A 255 10.27 5.19 -1.28
C LEU A 255 10.36 3.78 -0.69
N GLY A 256 11.55 3.29 -0.36
CA GLY A 256 11.75 1.92 0.15
C GLY A 256 11.39 0.88 -0.91
N HIS A 257 11.89 1.04 -2.13
CA HIS A 257 11.83 0.04 -3.18
C HIS A 257 12.93 -0.99 -2.90
N SER A 258 12.56 -2.16 -2.41
CA SER A 258 13.47 -3.29 -2.20
C SER A 258 13.62 -4.07 -3.52
N ASP A 259 14.39 -3.58 -4.46
CA ASP A 259 14.92 -4.45 -5.50
C ASP A 259 16.18 -5.14 -4.93
N PRO A 260 16.22 -6.49 -4.84
CA PRO A 260 17.37 -7.22 -4.28
C PRO A 260 18.68 -6.99 -5.04
N GLY A 261 18.59 -6.55 -6.32
CA GLY A 261 19.77 -6.33 -7.17
C GLY A 261 20.57 -5.05 -6.88
N THR A 262 20.00 -4.09 -6.15
CA THR A 262 20.64 -2.77 -5.94
C THR A 262 21.12 -2.52 -4.51
N THR A 263 20.79 -3.39 -3.56
CA THR A 263 21.05 -3.16 -2.12
C THR A 263 22.52 -3.40 -1.72
N GLN A 264 23.34 -4.02 -2.56
CA GLN A 264 24.69 -4.43 -2.16
C GLN A 264 25.79 -3.38 -2.36
N ILE A 265 25.55 -2.25 -3.00
CA ILE A 265 26.67 -1.35 -3.38
C ILE A 265 26.68 -0.01 -2.62
N TYR A 266 25.59 0.42 -1.95
CA TYR A 266 25.52 1.78 -1.37
C TYR A 266 24.97 1.84 0.06
N THR A 267 25.71 1.27 1.01
CA THR A 267 25.53 1.49 2.47
C THR A 267 26.05 2.86 2.95
N HIS A 268 26.39 3.80 2.06
CA HIS A 268 27.16 5.00 2.44
C HIS A 268 26.62 6.37 2.00
N ILE A 269 25.35 6.50 1.59
CA ILE A 269 24.77 7.86 1.63
C ILE A 269 24.50 8.14 3.11
N SER A 270 25.31 9.01 3.72
CA SER A 270 25.08 9.37 5.10
C SER A 270 23.67 9.97 5.23
N LYS A 271 22.97 9.66 6.34
CA LYS A 271 21.64 10.23 6.65
C LYS A 271 21.59 11.74 6.41
N LYS A 272 22.67 12.45 6.71
CA LYS A 272 22.83 13.90 6.52
C LYS A 272 22.78 14.29 5.03
N LYS A 273 23.49 13.59 4.16
CA LYS A 273 23.47 13.85 2.71
C LYS A 273 22.10 13.57 2.08
N LEU A 274 21.40 12.53 2.52
CA LEU A 274 20.04 12.24 2.09
C LEU A 274 19.09 13.37 2.49
N GLN A 275 19.17 13.84 3.72
CA GLN A 275 18.38 14.94 4.25
C GLN A 275 18.65 16.27 3.55
N GLU A 276 19.90 16.59 3.26
CA GLU A 276 20.29 17.80 2.52
C GLU A 276 19.78 17.77 1.07
N LYS A 277 19.95 16.63 0.36
CA LYS A 277 19.42 16.48 -0.99
C LYS A 277 17.90 16.60 -1.01
N TYR A 278 17.22 15.92 -0.09
CA TYR A 278 15.77 16.00 0.03
C TYR A 278 15.29 17.44 0.24
N LYS A 279 15.87 18.20 1.17
CA LYS A 279 15.51 19.60 1.43
C LYS A 279 15.67 20.51 0.22
N ARG A 280 16.67 20.24 -0.65
CA ARG A 280 16.89 21.02 -1.90
C ARG A 280 15.94 20.66 -3.02
N THR A 281 15.45 19.45 -3.05
CA THR A 281 14.70 18.90 -4.20
C THR A 281 13.19 18.79 -3.97
N HIS A 282 12.74 18.75 -2.72
CA HIS A 282 11.32 18.71 -2.42
C HIS A 282 10.70 20.11 -2.50
N PRO A 283 9.54 20.32 -3.18
CA PRO A 283 8.91 21.64 -3.35
C PRO A 283 8.52 22.36 -2.06
N ARG A 284 8.49 21.65 -0.93
CA ARG A 284 8.24 22.17 0.42
C ARG A 284 9.44 21.97 1.34
N GLY A 285 10.61 21.64 0.82
CA GLY A 285 11.85 21.37 1.54
C GLY A 285 12.58 22.60 2.02
#